data_a9b31309ba1156eb5b14c4d389627e39
#
_entry.id   a9b31309ba1156eb5b14c4d389627e39
#
_cell.length_a   1.000
_cell.length_b   1.000
_cell.length_c   1.000
_cell.angle_alpha   90.00
_cell.angle_beta   90.00
_cell.angle_gamma   90.00
#
_symmetry.space_group_name_H-M   'P 1'
#
loop_
_entity.id
_entity.type
_entity.pdbx_description
1 polymer ?
#
loop_
_entity_poly.entity_id
_entity_poly.type
_entity_poly.pdbx_seq_one_letter_code
_entity_poly.pdbx_strand_id
1 'polypeptide(L)'
;MYNQISCEKVGTVHVVTFNANRVMDPIMIEEIGSELQKLFDEYQGQVFLLDMKNVEFLSSAVLNRLIVLDKSVKSKDGSLAFCNLGPAVNEVFAITKLDLLFKIFENQSSAIDELG
;
A
#
# COMPACT_ATOMS: atom_id res chain seq x y z
N MET A 1 -11.20 12.51 -6.41
CA MET A 1 -10.27 12.03 -7.46
C MET A 1 -8.84 12.03 -6.92
N TYR A 2 -8.07 11.03 -7.25
CA TYR A 2 -6.71 10.88 -6.73
C TYR A 2 -5.68 11.24 -7.79
N ASN A 3 -4.59 11.89 -7.36
CA ASN A 3 -3.49 12.31 -8.25
C ASN A 3 -2.30 11.35 -8.19
N GLN A 4 -2.00 10.82 -7.01
CA GLN A 4 -0.81 10.00 -6.77
C GLN A 4 -1.09 8.51 -6.81
N ILE A 5 -2.34 8.12 -6.66
CA ILE A 5 -2.74 6.71 -6.65
C ILE A 5 -3.87 6.47 -7.63
N SER A 6 -3.99 5.22 -8.06
CA SER A 6 -5.13 4.75 -8.84
C SER A 6 -5.75 3.58 -8.08
N CYS A 7 -7.07 3.49 -8.09
CA CYS A 7 -7.77 2.47 -7.33
C CYS A 7 -8.77 1.73 -8.21
N GLU A 8 -8.77 0.39 -8.07
CA GLU A 8 -9.68 -0.47 -8.80
C GLU A 8 -10.19 -1.55 -7.83
N LYS A 9 -11.49 -1.83 -7.86
CA LYS A 9 -12.05 -2.90 -7.04
C LYS A 9 -12.06 -4.20 -7.83
N VAL A 10 -11.41 -5.23 -7.31
CA VAL A 10 -11.37 -6.56 -7.90
C VAL A 10 -12.00 -7.53 -6.91
N GLY A 11 -13.21 -7.98 -7.21
CA GLY A 11 -13.99 -8.75 -6.24
C GLY A 11 -14.30 -7.91 -5.01
N THR A 12 -13.84 -8.36 -3.84
CA THR A 12 -14.01 -7.64 -2.58
C THR A 12 -12.76 -6.85 -2.16
N VAL A 13 -11.72 -6.86 -3.00
CA VAL A 13 -10.43 -6.24 -2.69
C VAL A 13 -10.28 -4.92 -3.45
N HIS A 14 -9.89 -3.87 -2.74
CA HIS A 14 -9.53 -2.59 -3.35
C HIS A 14 -8.05 -2.61 -3.71
N VAL A 15 -7.75 -2.66 -5.00
CA VAL A 15 -6.37 -2.68 -5.49
C VAL A 15 -5.92 -1.24 -5.75
N VAL A 16 -4.84 -0.85 -5.10
CA VAL A 16 -4.29 0.50 -5.21
C VAL A 16 -2.92 0.41 -5.89
N THR A 17 -2.73 1.20 -6.94
CA THR A 17 -1.43 1.33 -7.58
C THR A 17 -0.91 2.76 -7.41
N PHE A 18 0.40 2.90 -7.38
CA PHE A 18 1.05 4.20 -7.26
C PHE A 18 1.42 4.70 -8.65
N ASN A 19 1.15 5.98 -8.91
CA ASN A 19 1.43 6.57 -10.22
C ASN A 19 2.90 6.96 -10.39
N ALA A 20 3.60 7.22 -9.27
CA ALA A 20 5.03 7.53 -9.29
C ALA A 20 5.86 6.28 -9.10
N ASN A 21 7.07 6.25 -9.73
CA ASN A 21 7.99 5.14 -9.55
C ASN A 21 9.02 5.38 -8.45
N ARG A 22 9.30 6.64 -8.11
CA ARG A 22 10.22 6.99 -7.02
C ARG A 22 9.48 7.88 -6.01
N VAL A 23 9.24 7.35 -4.83
CA VAL A 23 8.44 8.01 -3.81
C VAL A 23 9.36 8.53 -2.71
N MET A 24 9.89 9.72 -2.92
CA MET A 24 10.90 10.34 -2.06
C MET A 24 10.60 11.80 -1.70
N ASP A 25 9.85 12.51 -2.53
CA ASP A 25 9.53 13.93 -2.34
C ASP A 25 8.57 14.10 -1.16
N PRO A 26 8.89 14.95 -0.16
CA PRO A 26 8.00 15.16 1.00
C PRO A 26 6.59 15.59 0.64
N ILE A 27 6.42 16.42 -0.39
CA ILE A 27 5.10 16.87 -0.82
C ILE A 27 4.32 15.71 -1.41
N MET A 28 4.95 14.90 -2.25
CA MET A 28 4.36 13.71 -2.83
C MET A 28 3.95 12.70 -1.75
N ILE A 29 4.80 12.51 -0.74
CA ILE A 29 4.52 11.60 0.38
C ILE A 29 3.27 12.04 1.14
N GLU A 30 3.13 13.35 1.40
CA GLU A 30 1.95 13.89 2.06
C GLU A 30 0.70 13.69 1.21
N GLU A 31 0.78 13.91 -0.09
CA GLU A 31 -0.34 13.69 -0.99
C GLU A 31 -0.77 12.23 -1.01
N ILE A 32 0.19 11.31 -1.12
CA ILE A 32 -0.07 9.88 -1.10
C ILE A 32 -0.76 9.49 0.21
N GLY A 33 -0.21 9.93 1.34
CA GLY A 33 -0.78 9.63 2.65
C GLY A 33 -2.20 10.13 2.80
N SER A 34 -2.46 11.36 2.33
CA SER A 34 -3.79 11.96 2.38
C SER A 34 -4.78 11.20 1.48
N GLU A 35 -4.36 10.84 0.26
CA GLU A 35 -5.22 10.12 -0.67
C GLU A 35 -5.55 8.72 -0.17
N LEU A 36 -4.56 8.01 0.38
CA LEU A 36 -4.78 6.70 0.96
C LEU A 36 -5.72 6.78 2.16
N GLN A 37 -5.55 7.78 3.02
CA GLN A 37 -6.41 7.95 4.18
C GLN A 37 -7.87 8.19 3.76
N LYS A 38 -8.10 9.00 2.75
CA LYS A 38 -9.44 9.22 2.19
C LYS A 38 -10.06 7.94 1.67
N LEU A 39 -9.27 7.16 0.94
CA LEU A 39 -9.73 5.87 0.41
C LEU A 39 -10.12 4.93 1.54
N PHE A 40 -9.27 4.81 2.56
CA PHE A 40 -9.51 3.92 3.69
C PHE A 40 -10.72 4.35 4.51
N ASP A 41 -10.93 5.65 4.66
CA ASP A 41 -12.08 6.19 5.39
C ASP A 41 -13.38 5.97 4.62
N GLU A 42 -13.33 6.04 3.30
CA GLU A 42 -14.50 5.82 2.44
C GLU A 42 -14.97 4.36 2.47
N TYR A 43 -14.02 3.42 2.56
CA TYR A 43 -14.31 1.98 2.52
C TYR A 43 -13.84 1.29 3.80
N GLN A 44 -14.31 1.77 4.95
CA GLN A 44 -13.93 1.22 6.26
C GLN A 44 -14.28 -0.25 6.39
N GLY A 45 -13.39 -1.00 7.03
CA GLY A 45 -13.59 -2.43 7.28
C GLY A 45 -13.33 -3.33 6.09
N GLN A 46 -12.82 -2.78 4.98
CA GLN A 46 -12.58 -3.55 3.77
C GLN A 46 -11.10 -3.89 3.61
N VAL A 47 -10.80 -4.66 2.57
CA VAL A 47 -9.44 -5.13 2.28
C VAL A 47 -8.81 -4.28 1.19
N PHE A 48 -7.59 -3.81 1.46
CA PHE A 48 -6.82 -2.99 0.53
C PHE A 48 -5.52 -3.70 0.17
N LEU A 49 -5.24 -3.77 -1.13
CA LEU A 49 -4.01 -4.35 -1.66
C LEU A 49 -3.22 -3.24 -2.35
N LEU A 50 -2.06 -2.91 -1.82
CA LEU A 50 -1.17 -1.94 -2.45
C LEU A 50 -0.26 -2.68 -3.43
N ASP A 51 -0.50 -2.49 -4.70
CA ASP A 51 0.30 -3.09 -5.76
C ASP A 51 1.47 -2.16 -6.08
N MET A 52 2.66 -2.61 -5.77
CA MET A 52 3.88 -1.82 -5.84
C MET A 52 4.62 -2.00 -7.18
N LYS A 53 3.97 -2.53 -8.20
CA LYS A 53 4.62 -2.84 -9.49
C LYS A 53 5.28 -1.65 -10.16
N ASN A 54 4.75 -0.44 -9.95
CA ASN A 54 5.31 0.77 -10.54
C ASN A 54 6.37 1.43 -9.66
N VAL A 55 6.53 0.98 -8.42
CA VAL A 55 7.41 1.63 -7.44
C VAL A 55 8.77 0.96 -7.44
N GLU A 56 9.79 1.72 -7.85
CA GLU A 56 11.18 1.26 -7.83
C GLU A 56 11.86 1.57 -6.51
N PHE A 57 11.48 2.68 -5.87
CA PHE A 57 12.14 3.15 -4.66
C PHE A 57 11.18 3.89 -3.73
N LEU A 58 11.34 3.66 -2.42
CA LEU A 58 10.61 4.35 -1.35
C LEU A 58 11.59 4.92 -0.34
N SER A 59 11.27 6.10 0.19
CA SER A 59 12.03 6.65 1.32
C SER A 59 11.50 6.08 2.65
N SER A 60 12.29 6.24 3.72
CA SER A 60 11.86 5.81 5.06
C SER A 60 10.65 6.58 5.56
N ALA A 61 10.47 7.82 5.11
CA ALA A 61 9.29 8.61 5.48
C ALA A 61 7.99 7.98 4.97
N VAL A 62 8.02 7.40 3.76
CA VAL A 62 6.88 6.67 3.22
C VAL A 62 6.55 5.46 4.07
N LEU A 63 7.58 4.72 4.49
CA LEU A 63 7.41 3.52 5.31
C LEU A 63 6.73 3.86 6.64
N ASN A 64 7.15 4.95 7.28
CA ASN A 64 6.51 5.41 8.51
C ASN A 64 5.05 5.75 8.28
N ARG A 65 4.75 6.42 7.16
CA ARG A 65 3.38 6.76 6.80
C ARG A 65 2.52 5.52 6.61
N LEU A 66 3.06 4.50 5.93
CA LEU A 66 2.36 3.24 5.70
C LEU A 66 2.05 2.50 7.01
N ILE A 67 2.98 2.55 7.98
CA ILE A 67 2.76 1.94 9.29
C ILE A 67 1.58 2.61 10.01
N VAL A 68 1.53 3.95 9.97
CA VAL A 68 0.44 4.71 10.58
C VAL A 68 -0.89 4.40 9.90
N LEU A 69 -0.89 4.33 8.57
CA LEU A 69 -2.08 4.00 7.80
C LEU A 69 -2.58 2.58 8.08
N ASP A 70 -1.67 1.63 8.24
CA ASP A 70 -2.02 0.26 8.58
C ASP A 70 -2.76 0.18 9.91
N LYS A 71 -2.29 0.92 10.92
CA LYS A 71 -2.95 1.00 12.21
C LYS A 71 -4.36 1.57 12.09
N SER A 72 -4.52 2.60 11.27
CA SER A 72 -5.83 3.22 11.01
C SER A 72 -6.79 2.22 10.36
N VAL A 73 -6.33 1.48 9.36
CA VAL A 73 -7.14 0.47 8.68
C VAL A 73 -7.57 -0.63 9.65
N LYS A 74 -6.63 -1.14 10.44
CA LYS A 74 -6.90 -2.22 11.41
C LYS A 74 -7.86 -1.78 12.51
N SER A 75 -7.79 -0.51 12.93
CA SER A 75 -8.67 0.01 13.97
C SER A 75 -10.15 0.02 13.55
N LYS A 76 -10.42 -0.10 12.27
CA LYS A 76 -11.77 -0.13 11.69
C LYS A 76 -12.10 -1.49 11.07
N ASP A 77 -11.42 -2.54 11.53
CA ASP A 77 -11.62 -3.93 11.11
C ASP A 77 -11.27 -4.20 9.64
N GLY A 78 -10.50 -3.32 9.02
CA GLY A 78 -9.98 -3.54 7.68
C GLY A 78 -8.63 -4.23 7.70
N SER A 79 -8.10 -4.50 6.51
CA SER A 79 -6.76 -5.07 6.38
C SER A 79 -6.03 -4.48 5.18
N LEU A 80 -4.70 -4.45 5.28
CA LEU A 80 -3.81 -3.89 4.28
C LEU A 80 -2.77 -4.94 3.92
N ALA A 81 -2.57 -5.14 2.62
CA ALA A 81 -1.58 -6.07 2.11
C ALA A 81 -0.80 -5.42 0.96
N PHE A 82 0.28 -6.05 0.55
CA PHE A 82 1.17 -5.56 -0.50
C PHE A 82 1.46 -6.67 -1.50
N CYS A 83 1.71 -6.30 -2.75
CA CYS A 83 2.18 -7.25 -3.76
C CYS A 83 3.12 -6.56 -4.75
N ASN A 84 3.82 -7.37 -5.52
CA ASN A 84 4.74 -6.90 -6.57
C ASN A 84 5.82 -5.96 -6.06
N LEU A 85 6.44 -6.29 -4.93
CA LEU A 85 7.59 -5.53 -4.45
C LEU A 85 8.77 -5.73 -5.39
N GLY A 86 9.31 -4.63 -5.93
CA GLY A 86 10.55 -4.70 -6.69
C GLY A 86 11.73 -5.00 -5.77
N PRO A 87 12.94 -5.28 -6.35
CA PRO A 87 14.09 -5.69 -5.54
C PRO A 87 14.48 -4.68 -4.46
N ALA A 88 14.53 -3.40 -4.78
CA ALA A 88 14.92 -2.36 -3.81
C ALA A 88 13.88 -2.21 -2.71
N VAL A 89 12.59 -2.22 -3.06
CA VAL A 89 11.50 -2.11 -2.08
C VAL A 89 11.46 -3.33 -1.17
N ASN A 90 11.61 -4.51 -1.76
CA ASN A 90 11.64 -5.76 -1.00
C ASN A 90 12.80 -5.77 0.01
N GLU A 91 13.98 -5.30 -0.41
CA GLU A 91 15.13 -5.20 0.46
C GLU A 91 14.88 -4.27 1.65
N VAL A 92 14.27 -3.11 1.40
CA VAL A 92 13.94 -2.16 2.46
C VAL A 92 12.93 -2.76 3.44
N PHE A 93 11.94 -3.47 2.95
CA PHE A 93 10.96 -4.14 3.81
C PHE A 93 11.63 -5.21 4.66
N ALA A 94 12.59 -5.96 4.11
CA ALA A 94 13.33 -6.99 4.86
C ALA A 94 14.22 -6.37 5.94
N ILE A 95 14.99 -5.32 5.59
CA ILE A 95 15.90 -4.65 6.53
C ILE A 95 15.14 -4.01 7.69
N THR A 96 14.02 -3.40 7.41
CA THR A 96 13.18 -2.74 8.43
C THR A 96 12.23 -3.70 9.12
N LYS A 97 12.21 -4.96 8.72
CA LYS A 97 11.34 -6.02 9.23
C LYS A 97 9.85 -5.75 9.03
N LEU A 98 9.53 -4.92 8.06
CA LEU A 98 8.13 -4.66 7.70
C LEU A 98 7.50 -5.87 7.01
N ASP A 99 8.31 -6.75 6.45
CA ASP A 99 7.86 -8.03 5.90
C ASP A 99 7.25 -8.95 6.97
N LEU A 100 7.54 -8.69 8.25
CA LEU A 100 6.92 -9.40 9.37
C LEU A 100 5.62 -8.73 9.84
N LEU A 101 5.48 -7.45 9.56
CA LEU A 101 4.30 -6.67 9.96
C LEU A 101 3.19 -6.73 8.94
N PHE A 102 3.52 -6.69 7.65
CA PHE A 102 2.56 -6.64 6.56
C PHE A 102 2.45 -7.99 5.85
N LYS A 103 1.27 -8.27 5.32
CA LYS A 103 1.08 -9.38 4.39
C LYS A 103 1.62 -8.98 3.03
N ILE A 104 2.55 -9.77 2.50
CA ILE A 104 3.20 -9.50 1.22
C ILE A 104 3.02 -10.70 0.31
N PHE A 105 2.49 -10.44 -0.88
CA PHE A 105 2.26 -11.47 -1.89
C PHE A 105 3.19 -11.22 -3.08
N GLU A 106 3.51 -12.28 -3.81
CA GLU A 106 4.40 -12.18 -4.96
C GLU A 106 3.81 -11.33 -6.08
N ASN A 107 2.51 -11.51 -6.35
CA ASN A 107 1.82 -10.78 -7.40
C ASN A 107 0.35 -10.54 -7.03
N GLN A 108 -0.33 -9.74 -7.87
CA GLN A 108 -1.72 -9.38 -7.62
C GLN A 108 -2.63 -10.61 -7.64
N SER A 109 -2.42 -11.52 -8.56
CA SER A 109 -3.27 -12.71 -8.71
C SER A 109 -3.26 -13.57 -7.45
N SER A 110 -2.08 -13.89 -6.92
CA SER A 110 -1.99 -14.67 -5.67
C SER A 110 -2.57 -13.91 -4.49
N ALA A 111 -2.41 -12.58 -4.44
CA ALA A 111 -2.98 -11.77 -3.38
C ALA A 111 -4.52 -11.80 -3.43
N ILE A 112 -5.11 -11.63 -4.60
CA ILE A 112 -6.57 -11.65 -4.75
C ILE A 112 -7.14 -13.02 -4.37
N ASP A 113 -6.46 -14.11 -4.74
CA ASP A 113 -6.88 -15.46 -4.39
C ASP A 113 -6.96 -15.67 -2.87
N GLU A 114 -5.98 -15.12 -2.14
CA GLU A 114 -5.93 -15.23 -0.68
C GLU A 114 -6.88 -14.27 0.03
N LEU A 115 -6.96 -13.04 -0.45
CA LEU A 115 -7.70 -11.97 0.22
C LEU A 115 -9.18 -11.93 -0.13
N GLY A 116 -9.47 -12.33 -1.37
CA GLY A 116 -10.85 -12.38 -1.85
C GLY A 116 -11.56 -13.61 -1.41
#